data_bcfb70f2918d7e173e404dd4bf02f429
#
_entry.id   bcfb70f2918d7e173e404dd4bf02f429
#
_cell.length_a   1.000
_cell.length_b   1.000
_cell.length_c   1.000
_cell.angle_alpha   90.00
_cell.angle_beta   90.00
_cell.angle_gamma   90.00
#
_symmetry.space_group_name_H-M   'P 1'
#
loop_
_entity.id
_entity.type
_entity.pdbx_description
1 polymer ?
#
loop_
_entity_poly.entity_id
_entity_poly.type
_entity_poly.pdbx_seq_one_letter_code
_entity_poly.pdbx_strand_id
1 'polypeptide(L)' 'MPTGVTAPPRVLAIAGSDSSGGAGIQADIKTITMLGGYAMTAITAVTAQNTRGVQAVEVLPAEFVVAQI' A
#
# COMPACT_ATOMS: atom_id res chain seq x y z
N MET A 1 -13.41 17.21 5.05
CA MET A 1 -13.12 17.67 3.68
C MET A 1 -13.65 19.07 3.49
N PRO A 2 -12.87 19.99 2.99
CA PRO A 2 -13.38 21.31 2.68
C PRO A 2 -14.47 21.21 1.61
N THR A 3 -15.45 22.07 1.72
CA THR A 3 -16.54 22.13 0.76
C THR A 3 -16.10 22.71 -0.58
N GLY A 4 -14.88 23.16 -0.68
CA GLY A 4 -14.30 23.56 -1.95
C GLY A 4 -14.15 22.36 -2.85
N VAL A 5 -13.73 22.60 -4.01
CA VAL A 5 -13.71 21.63 -5.09
C VAL A 5 -12.34 20.98 -5.25
N THR A 6 -11.57 21.00 -4.20
CA THR A 6 -10.23 20.44 -4.22
C THR A 6 -10.32 18.92 -4.20
N ALA A 7 -9.72 18.29 -5.19
CA ALA A 7 -9.57 16.85 -5.18
C ALA A 7 -8.74 16.41 -3.97
N PRO A 8 -8.97 15.23 -3.40
CA PRO A 8 -8.13 14.73 -2.34
C PRO A 8 -6.67 14.58 -2.83
N PRO A 9 -5.69 14.81 -1.97
CA PRO A 9 -4.30 14.60 -2.34
C PRO A 9 -4.08 13.14 -2.74
N ARG A 10 -3.34 12.94 -3.82
CA ARG A 10 -2.97 11.60 -4.28
C ARG A 10 -1.64 11.22 -3.65
N VAL A 11 -1.61 10.08 -2.99
CA VAL A 11 -0.44 9.60 -2.26
C VAL A 11 -0.06 8.23 -2.78
N LEU A 12 1.18 8.08 -3.23
CA LEU A 12 1.72 6.79 -3.66
C LEU A 12 2.44 6.13 -2.50
N ALA A 13 1.95 4.96 -2.09
CA ALA A 13 2.62 4.11 -1.12
C ALA A 13 3.45 3.06 -1.85
N ILE A 14 4.73 3.00 -1.53
CA ILE A 14 5.66 2.01 -2.11
C ILE A 14 6.04 1.06 -0.98
N ALA A 15 5.48 -0.12 -0.98
CA ALA A 15 5.68 -1.08 0.11
C ALA A 15 5.30 -2.50 -0.31
N GLY A 16 5.55 -3.44 0.57
CA GLY A 16 5.11 -4.82 0.38
C GLY A 16 3.63 -4.99 0.69
N SER A 17 3.07 -6.07 0.20
CA SER A 17 1.70 -6.48 0.52
C SER A 17 1.70 -7.41 1.71
N ASP A 18 0.95 -7.06 2.74
CA ASP A 18 0.73 -7.88 3.92
C ASP A 18 -0.64 -8.56 3.82
N SER A 19 -0.63 -9.88 3.60
CA SER A 19 -1.88 -10.63 3.44
C SER A 19 -2.77 -10.61 4.68
N SER A 20 -2.21 -10.32 5.87
CA SER A 20 -3.01 -10.18 7.09
C SER A 20 -3.68 -8.81 7.23
N GLY A 21 -3.26 -7.83 6.44
CA GLY A 21 -3.88 -6.51 6.39
C GLY A 21 -3.40 -5.52 7.44
N GLY A 22 -2.48 -5.91 8.33
CA GLY A 22 -2.05 -5.08 9.46
C GLY A 22 -0.82 -4.22 9.19
N ALA A 23 -0.15 -4.42 8.08
CA ALA A 23 1.08 -3.69 7.72
C ALA A 23 1.12 -3.47 6.21
N GLY A 24 2.26 -3.02 5.69
CA GLY A 24 2.48 -2.84 4.26
C GLY A 24 1.49 -1.90 3.60
N ILE A 25 1.21 -2.13 2.34
CA ILE A 25 0.29 -1.27 1.57
C ILE A 25 -1.12 -1.26 2.15
N GLN A 26 -1.56 -2.34 2.76
CA GLN A 26 -2.89 -2.42 3.35
C GLN A 26 -3.04 -1.41 4.49
N ALA A 27 -2.04 -1.31 5.37
CA ALA A 27 -2.03 -0.31 6.43
C ALA A 27 -1.93 1.11 5.85
N ASP A 28 -1.10 1.30 4.84
CA ASP A 28 -0.92 2.60 4.19
C ASP A 28 -2.21 3.08 3.53
N ILE A 29 -2.91 2.20 2.80
CA ILE A 29 -4.18 2.53 2.16
C ILE A 29 -5.20 2.98 3.21
N LYS A 30 -5.31 2.23 4.30
CA LYS A 30 -6.25 2.55 5.39
C LYS A 30 -5.95 3.92 5.99
N THR A 31 -4.67 4.18 6.28
CA THR A 31 -4.24 5.44 6.89
C THR A 31 -4.48 6.61 5.95
N ILE A 32 -4.06 6.50 4.69
CA ILE A 32 -4.24 7.55 3.69
C ILE A 32 -5.73 7.87 3.51
N THR A 33 -6.55 6.83 3.41
CA THR A 33 -7.99 6.98 3.24
C THR A 33 -8.64 7.64 4.44
N MET A 34 -8.25 7.24 5.65
CA MET A 34 -8.76 7.83 6.88
C MET A 34 -8.41 9.31 7.00
N LEU A 35 -7.29 9.73 6.44
CA LEU A 35 -6.83 11.13 6.46
C LEU A 35 -7.37 11.94 5.28
N GLY A 36 -8.23 11.36 4.45
CA GLY A 36 -8.87 12.06 3.34
C GLY A 36 -8.06 12.07 2.05
N GLY A 37 -7.03 11.25 1.94
CA GLY A 37 -6.24 11.11 0.72
C GLY A 37 -6.78 10.06 -0.24
N TYR A 38 -6.27 10.10 -1.46
CA TYR A 38 -6.50 9.06 -2.47
C TYR A 38 -5.25 8.19 -2.54
N ALA A 39 -5.36 6.94 -2.13
CA ALA A 39 -4.24 6.02 -2.06
C ALA A 39 -3.98 5.34 -3.40
N MET A 40 -2.72 5.37 -3.83
CA MET A 40 -2.21 4.58 -4.94
C MET A 40 -1.07 3.72 -4.42
N THR A 41 -0.75 2.63 -5.09
CA THR A 41 0.25 1.69 -4.58
C THR A 41 1.23 1.24 -5.65
N ALA A 42 2.48 1.03 -5.22
CA ALA A 42 3.48 0.27 -5.96
C ALA A 42 3.97 -0.85 -5.03
N ILE A 43 3.70 -2.07 -5.39
CA ILE A 43 3.99 -3.23 -4.55
C ILE A 43 5.40 -3.73 -4.83
N THR A 44 6.20 -3.87 -3.77
CA THR A 44 7.60 -4.32 -3.86
C THR A 44 7.77 -5.81 -3.61
N ALA A 45 6.89 -6.39 -2.82
CA ALA A 45 6.92 -7.79 -2.47
C ALA A 45 5.53 -8.21 -2.01
N VAL A 46 5.25 -9.49 -2.07
CA VAL A 46 4.01 -10.06 -1.56
C VAL A 46 4.36 -11.02 -0.44
N THR A 47 3.72 -10.86 0.71
CA THR A 47 3.93 -11.76 1.84
C THR A 47 2.69 -12.59 2.07
N ALA A 48 2.90 -13.86 2.38
CA ALA A 48 1.88 -14.72 2.95
C ALA A 48 2.10 -14.75 4.45
N GLN A 49 1.28 -14.01 5.20
CA GLN A 49 1.45 -13.92 6.64
C GLN A 49 0.11 -13.90 7.37
N ASN A 50 0.18 -14.23 8.65
CA ASN A 50 -0.96 -14.24 9.55
C ASN A 50 -0.49 -13.85 10.96
N THR A 51 -1.34 -14.02 11.97
CA THR A 51 -1.00 -13.67 13.36
C THR A 51 0.15 -14.50 13.93
N ARG A 52 0.53 -15.60 13.29
CA ARG A 52 1.64 -16.45 13.72
C ARG A 52 2.96 -16.06 13.07
N GLY A 53 2.96 -15.14 12.12
CA GLY A 53 4.16 -14.65 11.48
C GLY A 53 4.13 -14.75 9.97
N VAL A 54 5.27 -14.50 9.35
CA VAL A 54 5.44 -14.55 7.90
C VAL A 54 5.69 -15.98 7.46
N GLN A 55 4.88 -16.51 6.57
CA GLN A 55 4.98 -17.87 6.05
C GLN A 55 5.82 -17.93 4.77
N ALA A 56 5.71 -16.91 3.92
CA ALA A 56 6.43 -16.83 2.65
C ALA A 56 6.53 -15.40 2.19
N VAL A 57 7.57 -15.09 1.42
CA VAL A 57 7.79 -13.77 0.82
C VAL A 57 8.18 -13.96 -0.63
N GLU A 58 7.50 -13.24 -1.52
CA GLU A 58 7.86 -13.17 -2.93
C GLU A 58 8.25 -11.73 -3.28
N VAL A 59 9.52 -11.53 -3.61
CA VAL A 59 10.04 -10.21 -3.96
C VAL A 59 9.84 -9.98 -5.45
N LEU A 60 9.28 -8.81 -5.82
CA LEU A 60 9.08 -8.46 -7.21
C LEU A 60 10.35 -7.89 -7.82
N PRO A 61 10.60 -8.13 -9.11
CA PRO A 61 11.76 -7.53 -9.79
C PRO A 61 11.71 -6.00 -9.76
N ALA A 62 12.87 -5.36 -9.67
CA ALA A 62 12.96 -3.91 -9.57
C ALA A 62 12.27 -3.21 -10.74
N GLU A 63 12.44 -3.70 -11.97
CA GLU A 63 11.79 -3.13 -13.14
C GLU A 63 10.26 -3.22 -13.08
N PHE A 64 9.73 -4.25 -12.44
CA PHE A 64 8.30 -4.36 -12.25
C PHE A 64 7.78 -3.38 -11.21
N VAL A 65 8.55 -3.15 -10.15
CA VAL A 65 8.22 -2.14 -9.14
C VAL A 65 8.19 -0.75 -9.78
N VAL A 66 9.19 -0.42 -10.56
CA VAL A 66 9.27 0.87 -11.26
C VAL A 66 8.10 1.04 -12.22
N ALA A 67 7.70 -0.02 -12.90
CA ALA A 67 6.58 0.03 -13.86
C ALA A 67 5.25 0.38 -13.19
N GLN A 68 5.11 0.16 -11.88
CA GLN A 68 3.91 0.52 -11.15
C GLN A 68 3.86 2.01 -10.77
N ILE A 69 4.99 2.66 -10.80
CA ILE A 69 5.10 4.07 -10.42
C ILE A 69 4.74 4.97 -11.62
#